data_59267737d1fd6cc453cf80f9696b52ed
#
_entry.id   59267737d1fd6cc453cf80f9696b52ed
#
_cell.length_a   1.000
_cell.length_b   1.000
_cell.length_c   1.000
_cell.angle_alpha   90.00
_cell.angle_beta   90.00
_cell.angle_gamma   90.00
#
_symmetry.space_group_name_H-M   'P 1'
#
loop_
_entity.id
_entity.type
_entity.pdbx_description
1 polymer ?
#
loop_
_entity_poly.entity_id
_entity_poly.type
_entity_poly.pdbx_seq_one_letter_code
_entity_poly.pdbx_strand_id
1 'polypeptide(L)'
;MKKKLLIVLTSLALSFSILTPATAFVPKAKCKADGTKCSKKANTRALRSFAIVDHSHYVNEHNYRVFGKISAPEMAGKEYSAAKKIAKFSKSAYGVCSELLLQMSNFYSARAATYDPADQPDVRANLNGQIIALEDQLHSSCNQVKMRW
;
A
#
# COMPACT_ATOMS: atom_id res chain seq x y z
N MET A 1 22.59 -1.43 57.90
CA MET A 1 23.17 -1.32 56.55
C MET A 1 22.06 -1.30 55.49
N LYS A 2 21.72 -0.14 54.96
CA LYS A 2 20.63 0.03 53.96
C LYS A 2 21.25 0.02 52.58
N LYS A 3 21.01 -1.04 51.80
CA LYS A 3 21.45 -1.11 50.39
C LYS A 3 20.45 -0.30 49.53
N LYS A 4 20.92 0.79 48.94
CA LYS A 4 20.17 1.59 47.96
C LYS A 4 20.21 0.86 46.64
N LEU A 5 19.05 0.44 46.13
CA LEU A 5 18.88 -0.13 44.83
C LEU A 5 18.80 1.02 43.82
N LEU A 6 19.81 1.13 42.94
CA LEU A 6 19.89 2.12 41.89
C LEU A 6 19.14 1.56 40.67
N ILE A 7 17.94 2.08 40.40
CA ILE A 7 17.19 1.73 39.20
C ILE A 7 17.73 2.60 38.06
N VAL A 8 18.48 1.99 37.16
CA VAL A 8 18.90 2.62 35.91
C VAL A 8 17.76 2.49 34.91
N LEU A 9 17.04 3.59 34.68
CA LEU A 9 16.09 3.71 33.60
C LEU A 9 16.89 3.88 32.29
N THR A 10 17.04 2.82 31.53
CA THR A 10 17.51 2.89 30.15
C THR A 10 16.33 3.30 29.28
N SER A 11 16.28 4.57 28.92
CA SER A 11 15.39 5.11 27.89
C SER A 11 15.76 4.52 26.53
N LEU A 12 14.95 3.60 26.05
CA LEU A 12 15.04 3.07 24.69
C LEU A 12 14.50 4.15 23.74
N ALA A 13 15.40 4.98 23.22
CA ALA A 13 15.08 5.88 22.11
C ALA A 13 14.83 5.04 20.85
N LEU A 14 13.55 4.85 20.51
CA LEU A 14 13.17 4.33 19.19
C LEU A 14 13.54 5.39 18.15
N SER A 15 14.71 5.24 17.56
CA SER A 15 15.11 5.99 16.38
C SER A 15 14.23 5.53 15.20
N PHE A 16 13.19 6.30 14.91
CA PHE A 16 12.50 6.20 13.62
C PHE A 16 13.48 6.62 12.53
N SER A 17 14.14 5.66 11.93
CA SER A 17 14.88 5.88 10.70
C SER A 17 13.88 6.26 9.62
N ILE A 18 13.82 7.55 9.31
CA ILE A 18 13.13 8.05 8.12
C ILE A 18 13.89 7.42 6.94
N LEU A 19 13.31 6.38 6.36
CA LEU A 19 13.80 5.82 5.11
C LEU A 19 13.72 6.93 4.06
N THR A 20 14.88 7.45 3.68
CA THR A 20 15.02 8.31 2.50
C THR A 20 14.38 7.60 1.31
N PRO A 21 13.52 8.29 0.52
CA PRO A 21 12.92 7.67 -0.64
C PRO A 21 14.03 7.22 -1.59
N ALA A 22 14.05 5.92 -1.87
CA ALA A 22 14.91 5.38 -2.91
C ALA A 22 14.63 6.16 -4.21
N THR A 23 15.67 6.72 -4.80
CA THR A 23 15.61 7.44 -6.07
C THR A 23 14.78 6.66 -7.08
N ALA A 24 13.65 7.25 -7.49
CA ALA A 24 12.73 6.64 -8.43
C ALA A 24 13.50 6.26 -9.71
N PHE A 25 13.52 4.96 -10.02
CA PHE A 25 14.04 4.48 -11.29
C PHE A 25 13.13 5.02 -12.40
N VAL A 26 13.60 6.06 -13.09
CA VAL A 26 12.90 6.64 -14.24
C VAL A 26 13.10 5.68 -15.43
N PRO A 27 12.07 4.95 -15.86
CA PRO A 27 12.19 4.14 -17.07
C PRO A 27 12.48 5.08 -18.24
N LYS A 28 13.48 4.76 -19.06
CA LYS A 28 13.76 5.46 -20.32
C LYS A 28 12.56 5.28 -21.28
N ALA A 29 11.51 6.05 -21.09
CA ALA A 29 10.41 6.10 -22.03
C ALA A 29 10.85 6.92 -23.25
N LYS A 30 10.51 6.44 -24.44
CA LYS A 30 10.61 7.19 -25.71
C LYS A 30 9.59 8.36 -25.73
N CYS A 31 9.67 9.24 -24.76
CA CYS A 31 8.81 10.38 -24.62
C CYS A 31 9.56 11.63 -25.01
N LYS A 32 8.88 12.57 -25.69
CA LYS A 32 9.44 13.88 -26.00
C LYS A 32 9.92 14.56 -24.72
N ALA A 33 10.90 15.45 -24.80
CA ALA A 33 11.61 16.05 -23.68
C ALA A 33 10.71 16.73 -22.60
N ASP A 34 9.46 17.06 -22.94
CA ASP A 34 8.48 17.64 -22.01
C ASP A 34 7.74 16.60 -21.15
N GLY A 35 7.88 15.31 -21.43
CA GLY A 35 7.39 14.19 -20.62
C GLY A 35 5.87 14.11 -20.34
N THR A 36 5.16 15.22 -20.47
CA THR A 36 3.79 15.40 -19.94
C THR A 36 2.73 14.48 -20.57
N LYS A 37 2.77 14.25 -21.88
CA LYS A 37 1.77 13.40 -22.55
C LYS A 37 1.97 11.91 -22.27
N CYS A 38 3.20 11.47 -22.15
CA CYS A 38 3.50 10.07 -21.82
C CYS A 38 3.15 9.72 -20.39
N SER A 39 3.44 10.62 -19.45
CA SER A 39 3.11 10.41 -18.05
C SER A 39 1.61 10.28 -17.83
N LYS A 40 0.79 11.14 -18.42
CA LYS A 40 -0.67 11.09 -18.29
C LYS A 40 -1.25 9.74 -18.77
N LYS A 41 -0.84 9.24 -19.94
CA LYS A 41 -1.32 7.95 -20.46
C LYS A 41 -0.85 6.78 -19.63
N ALA A 42 0.41 6.78 -19.17
CA ALA A 42 0.98 5.74 -18.33
C ALA A 42 0.28 5.72 -16.97
N ASN A 43 0.13 6.87 -16.31
CA ASN A 43 -0.56 7.01 -15.05
C ASN A 43 -2.01 6.52 -15.15
N THR A 44 -2.76 6.96 -16.18
CA THR A 44 -4.14 6.49 -16.41
C THR A 44 -4.21 4.96 -16.51
N ARG A 45 -3.26 4.34 -17.22
CA ARG A 45 -3.22 2.87 -17.37
C ARG A 45 -2.91 2.20 -16.03
N ALA A 46 -1.91 2.69 -15.29
CA ALA A 46 -1.53 2.15 -14.00
C ALA A 46 -2.68 2.24 -12.99
N LEU A 47 -3.37 3.38 -12.95
CA LEU A 47 -4.51 3.62 -12.05
C LEU A 47 -5.73 2.75 -12.40
N ARG A 48 -6.03 2.55 -13.68
CA ARG A 48 -7.09 1.62 -14.08
C ARG A 48 -6.78 0.19 -13.67
N SER A 49 -5.51 -0.22 -13.79
CA SER A 49 -5.08 -1.56 -13.36
C SER A 49 -5.12 -1.69 -11.84
N PHE A 50 -4.77 -0.65 -11.10
CA PHE A 50 -4.92 -0.60 -9.64
C PHE A 50 -6.38 -0.74 -9.24
N ALA A 51 -7.28 0.01 -9.82
CA ALA A 51 -8.71 -0.03 -9.50
C ALA A 51 -9.33 -1.43 -9.66
N ILE A 52 -8.89 -2.22 -10.66
CA ILE A 52 -9.32 -3.62 -10.83
C ILE A 52 -8.83 -4.48 -9.65
N VAL A 53 -7.58 -4.29 -9.21
CA VAL A 53 -7.02 -5.04 -8.07
C VAL A 53 -7.72 -4.67 -6.79
N ASP A 54 -7.97 -3.40 -6.59
CA ASP A 54 -8.68 -2.86 -5.43
C ASP A 54 -10.12 -3.39 -5.34
N HIS A 55 -10.86 -3.35 -6.44
CA HIS A 55 -12.19 -3.98 -6.48
C HIS A 55 -12.14 -5.47 -6.11
N SER A 56 -11.17 -6.20 -6.66
CA SER A 56 -11.01 -7.62 -6.33
C SER A 56 -10.72 -7.84 -4.85
N HIS A 57 -10.01 -6.89 -4.21
CA HIS A 57 -9.81 -6.94 -2.77
C HIS A 57 -11.13 -6.83 -2.00
N TYR A 58 -11.99 -5.85 -2.32
CA TYR A 58 -13.29 -5.69 -1.64
C TYR A 58 -14.17 -6.94 -1.76
N VAL A 59 -14.20 -7.56 -2.94
CA VAL A 59 -14.94 -8.82 -3.14
C VAL A 59 -14.35 -9.95 -2.29
N ASN A 60 -13.03 -10.06 -2.22
CA ASN A 60 -12.37 -11.08 -1.40
C ASN A 60 -12.57 -10.84 0.09
N GLU A 61 -12.47 -9.58 0.55
CA GLU A 61 -12.70 -9.22 1.94
C GLU A 61 -14.14 -9.52 2.36
N HIS A 62 -15.12 -9.24 1.51
CA HIS A 62 -16.51 -9.58 1.75
C HIS A 62 -16.69 -11.11 1.84
N ASN A 63 -16.08 -11.88 0.94
CA ASN A 63 -16.11 -13.35 0.98
C ASN A 63 -15.45 -13.92 2.23
N TYR A 64 -14.38 -13.28 2.71
CA TYR A 64 -13.70 -13.66 3.94
C TYR A 64 -14.57 -13.37 5.17
N ARG A 65 -15.01 -12.12 5.33
CA ARG A 65 -15.65 -11.64 6.56
C ARG A 65 -17.12 -12.04 6.70
N VAL A 66 -17.86 -12.02 5.61
CA VAL A 66 -19.32 -12.21 5.65
C VAL A 66 -19.72 -13.65 5.36
N PHE A 67 -19.09 -14.25 4.37
CA PHE A 67 -19.48 -15.58 3.92
C PHE A 67 -18.57 -16.70 4.42
N GLY A 68 -17.42 -16.41 4.98
CA GLY A 68 -16.45 -17.42 5.40
C GLY A 68 -15.96 -18.34 4.26
N LYS A 69 -16.05 -17.86 3.00
CA LYS A 69 -15.70 -18.64 1.81
C LYS A 69 -14.19 -18.66 1.52
N ILE A 70 -13.45 -17.79 2.15
CA ILE A 70 -11.99 -17.64 1.99
C ILE A 70 -11.37 -17.81 3.38
N SER A 71 -10.35 -18.64 3.50
CA SER A 71 -9.61 -18.83 4.74
C SER A 71 -8.61 -17.67 4.97
N ALA A 72 -8.16 -17.49 6.21
CA ALA A 72 -7.19 -16.45 6.56
C ALA A 72 -5.87 -16.58 5.77
N PRO A 73 -5.23 -17.76 5.65
CA PRO A 73 -4.05 -17.92 4.82
C PRO A 73 -4.30 -17.64 3.33
N GLU A 74 -5.48 -17.99 2.81
CA GLU A 74 -5.85 -17.69 1.44
C GLU A 74 -6.02 -16.20 1.22
N MET A 75 -6.66 -15.50 2.18
CA MET A 75 -6.81 -14.03 2.11
C MET A 75 -5.46 -13.34 2.17
N ALA A 76 -4.55 -13.76 3.07
CA ALA A 76 -3.17 -13.28 3.10
C ALA A 76 -2.47 -13.45 1.74
N GLY A 77 -2.59 -14.61 1.11
CA GLY A 77 -2.03 -14.89 -0.21
C GLY A 77 -2.59 -13.98 -1.31
N LYS A 78 -3.90 -13.69 -1.29
CA LYS A 78 -4.56 -12.77 -2.22
C LYS A 78 -4.04 -11.34 -2.05
N GLU A 79 -3.87 -10.88 -0.80
CA GLU A 79 -3.32 -9.56 -0.47
C GLU A 79 -1.87 -9.40 -0.92
N TYR A 80 -1.01 -10.39 -0.68
CA TYR A 80 0.37 -10.37 -1.19
C TYR A 80 0.42 -10.36 -2.72
N SER A 81 -0.47 -11.09 -3.38
CA SER A 81 -0.58 -11.05 -4.84
C SER A 81 -1.01 -9.67 -5.34
N ALA A 82 -1.96 -9.02 -4.66
CA ALA A 82 -2.40 -7.67 -4.95
C ALA A 82 -1.24 -6.67 -4.78
N ALA A 83 -0.52 -6.72 -3.65
CA ALA A 83 0.64 -5.89 -3.39
C ALA A 83 1.69 -5.98 -4.52
N LYS A 84 2.04 -7.20 -4.95
CA LYS A 84 2.99 -7.41 -6.06
C LYS A 84 2.51 -6.81 -7.38
N LYS A 85 1.22 -6.89 -7.68
CA LYS A 85 0.64 -6.26 -8.88
C LYS A 85 0.70 -4.74 -8.78
N ILE A 86 0.33 -4.16 -7.64
CA ILE A 86 0.38 -2.71 -7.42
C ILE A 86 1.82 -2.19 -7.54
N ALA A 87 2.81 -2.91 -7.01
CA ALA A 87 4.23 -2.58 -7.18
C ALA A 87 4.66 -2.57 -8.66
N LYS A 88 4.11 -3.43 -9.51
CA LYS A 88 4.36 -3.37 -10.97
C LYS A 88 3.72 -2.14 -11.60
N PHE A 89 2.53 -1.75 -11.14
CA PHE A 89 1.86 -0.55 -11.65
C PHE A 89 2.62 0.72 -11.26
N SER A 90 3.17 0.79 -10.03
CA SER A 90 4.00 1.90 -9.62
C SER A 90 5.20 2.11 -10.55
N LYS A 91 5.88 1.02 -10.96
CA LYS A 91 7.01 1.08 -11.90
C LYS A 91 6.63 1.56 -13.30
N SER A 92 5.36 1.47 -13.68
CA SER A 92 4.85 1.93 -14.97
C SER A 92 4.22 3.33 -14.91
N ALA A 93 4.04 3.87 -13.73
CA ALA A 93 3.55 5.22 -13.47
C ALA A 93 4.70 6.23 -13.34
N TYR A 94 4.38 7.51 -13.26
CA TYR A 94 5.35 8.61 -13.18
C TYR A 94 5.03 9.56 -12.03
N GLY A 95 6.10 10.16 -11.47
CA GLY A 95 6.00 11.19 -10.43
C GLY A 95 5.22 10.71 -9.22
N VAL A 96 4.44 11.59 -8.63
CA VAL A 96 3.65 11.33 -7.42
C VAL A 96 2.75 10.08 -7.53
N CYS A 97 2.24 9.79 -8.72
CA CYS A 97 1.40 8.59 -8.94
C CYS A 97 2.18 7.28 -8.76
N SER A 98 3.46 7.27 -9.16
CA SER A 98 4.35 6.13 -8.92
C SER A 98 4.60 5.93 -7.43
N GLU A 99 4.87 7.01 -6.70
CA GLU A 99 5.14 6.99 -5.26
C GLU A 99 3.92 6.53 -4.46
N LEU A 100 2.74 7.08 -4.74
CA LEU A 100 1.50 6.71 -4.06
C LEU A 100 1.13 5.24 -4.32
N LEU A 101 1.30 4.75 -5.55
CA LEU A 101 1.09 3.32 -5.86
C LEU A 101 2.11 2.42 -5.14
N LEU A 102 3.35 2.87 -4.96
CA LEU A 102 4.32 2.11 -4.20
C LEU A 102 3.95 2.04 -2.72
N GLN A 103 3.52 3.16 -2.13
CA GLN A 103 3.00 3.18 -0.75
C GLN A 103 1.78 2.28 -0.60
N MET A 104 0.85 2.33 -1.56
CA MET A 104 -0.31 1.44 -1.60
C MET A 104 0.11 -0.03 -1.59
N SER A 105 1.11 -0.41 -2.40
CA SER A 105 1.66 -1.76 -2.39
C SER A 105 2.17 -2.19 -1.01
N ASN A 106 2.86 -1.28 -0.31
CA ASN A 106 3.37 -1.56 1.03
C ASN A 106 2.24 -1.78 2.04
N PHE A 107 1.18 -0.98 1.99
CA PHE A 107 0.02 -1.17 2.87
C PHE A 107 -0.74 -2.47 2.57
N TYR A 108 -0.89 -2.85 1.32
CA TYR A 108 -1.47 -4.15 0.95
C TYR A 108 -0.61 -5.31 1.47
N SER A 109 0.72 -5.19 1.40
CA SER A 109 1.64 -6.19 1.95
C SER A 109 1.55 -6.26 3.49
N ALA A 110 1.50 -5.12 4.17
CA ALA A 110 1.33 -5.06 5.62
C ALA A 110 -0.02 -5.65 6.05
N ARG A 111 -1.10 -5.33 5.32
CA ARG A 111 -2.43 -5.88 5.58
C ARG A 111 -2.47 -7.40 5.39
N ALA A 112 -1.76 -7.95 4.42
CA ALA A 112 -1.64 -9.41 4.25
C ALA A 112 -1.16 -10.11 5.52
N ALA A 113 -0.17 -9.53 6.20
CA ALA A 113 0.36 -10.09 7.45
C ALA A 113 -0.62 -10.03 8.63
N THR A 114 -1.73 -9.31 8.51
CA THR A 114 -2.76 -9.24 9.57
C THR A 114 -3.76 -10.40 9.54
N TYR A 115 -3.72 -11.25 8.52
CA TYR A 115 -4.61 -12.41 8.40
C TYR A 115 -3.98 -13.69 8.92
N ASP A 116 -2.65 -13.85 8.79
CA ASP A 116 -1.94 -15.08 9.10
C ASP A 116 -0.49 -14.78 9.57
N PRO A 117 0.06 -15.43 10.61
CA PRO A 117 -0.50 -16.58 11.35
C PRO A 117 -1.51 -16.20 12.45
N ALA A 118 -1.61 -14.92 12.83
CA ALA A 118 -2.56 -14.45 13.84
C ALA A 118 -3.50 -13.42 13.25
N ASP A 119 -4.82 -13.60 13.37
CA ASP A 119 -5.80 -12.62 12.94
C ASP A 119 -5.71 -11.36 13.80
N GLN A 120 -5.46 -10.21 13.17
CA GLN A 120 -5.26 -8.91 13.81
C GLN A 120 -6.24 -7.87 13.27
N PRO A 121 -7.54 -7.97 13.62
CA PRO A 121 -8.58 -7.14 13.02
C PRO A 121 -8.40 -5.65 13.29
N ASP A 122 -7.89 -5.25 14.46
CA ASP A 122 -7.69 -3.84 14.81
C ASP A 122 -6.56 -3.22 14.00
N VAL A 123 -5.43 -3.95 13.82
CA VAL A 123 -4.32 -3.51 12.97
C VAL A 123 -4.80 -3.39 11.52
N ARG A 124 -5.59 -4.36 11.06
CA ARG A 124 -6.16 -4.36 9.72
C ARG A 124 -7.11 -3.18 9.49
N ALA A 125 -7.94 -2.83 10.48
CA ALA A 125 -8.83 -1.68 10.41
C ALA A 125 -8.05 -0.36 10.28
N ASN A 126 -6.95 -0.20 11.02
CA ASN A 126 -6.07 0.96 10.90
C ASN A 126 -5.44 1.04 9.50
N LEU A 127 -4.90 -0.07 8.98
CA LEU A 127 -4.33 -0.13 7.63
C LEU A 127 -5.37 0.19 6.55
N ASN A 128 -6.61 -0.25 6.70
CA ASN A 128 -7.70 0.09 5.79
C ASN A 128 -7.97 1.60 5.77
N GLY A 129 -7.95 2.27 6.93
CA GLY A 129 -8.05 3.73 6.99
C GLY A 129 -6.92 4.45 6.24
N GLN A 130 -5.69 3.95 6.34
CA GLN A 130 -4.54 4.49 5.61
C GLN A 130 -4.64 4.24 4.10
N ILE A 131 -5.14 3.10 3.69
CA ILE A 131 -5.38 2.77 2.27
C ILE A 131 -6.43 3.72 1.69
N ILE A 132 -7.55 3.95 2.37
CA ILE A 132 -8.60 4.88 1.93
C ILE A 132 -8.03 6.30 1.77
N ALA A 133 -7.21 6.75 2.73
CA ALA A 133 -6.56 8.06 2.64
C ALA A 133 -5.62 8.17 1.43
N LEU A 134 -4.89 7.09 1.10
CA LEU A 134 -4.06 7.02 -0.10
C LEU A 134 -4.89 6.99 -1.40
N GLU A 135 -6.02 6.33 -1.41
CA GLU A 135 -6.96 6.33 -2.54
C GLU A 135 -7.48 7.74 -2.84
N ASP A 136 -7.81 8.51 -1.80
CA ASP A 136 -8.20 9.91 -1.95
C ASP A 136 -7.05 10.77 -2.50
N GLN A 137 -5.81 10.50 -2.09
CA GLN A 137 -4.63 11.16 -2.65
C GLN A 137 -4.39 10.77 -4.12
N LEU A 138 -4.52 9.49 -4.47
CA LEU A 138 -4.45 9.02 -5.85
C LEU A 138 -5.51 9.68 -6.72
N HIS A 139 -6.73 9.83 -6.18
CA HIS A 139 -7.82 10.50 -6.88
C HIS A 139 -7.52 11.98 -7.14
N SER A 140 -7.08 12.73 -6.12
CA SER A 140 -6.83 14.16 -6.22
C SER A 140 -5.57 14.49 -7.02
N SER A 141 -4.48 13.75 -6.80
CA SER A 141 -3.16 14.07 -7.38
C SER A 141 -2.89 13.42 -8.73
N CYS A 142 -3.62 12.35 -9.06
CA CYS A 142 -3.35 11.53 -10.25
C CYS A 142 -4.51 11.47 -11.24
N ASN A 143 -5.59 12.24 -11.03
CA ASN A 143 -6.81 12.18 -11.84
C ASN A 143 -7.39 10.76 -11.94
N GLN A 144 -7.33 10.01 -10.87
CA GLN A 144 -8.01 8.73 -10.81
C GLN A 144 -9.52 8.97 -10.87
N VAL A 145 -10.19 8.28 -11.76
CA VAL A 145 -11.65 8.26 -11.76
C VAL A 145 -12.10 7.46 -10.55
N LYS A 146 -12.84 8.07 -9.62
CA LYS A 146 -13.47 7.33 -8.53
C LYS A 146 -14.35 6.24 -9.13
N MET A 147 -13.97 5.00 -8.95
CA MET A 147 -14.86 3.90 -9.25
C MET A 147 -15.90 3.87 -8.14
N ARG A 148 -17.14 4.22 -8.46
CA ARG A 148 -18.26 4.05 -7.54
C ARG A 148 -18.64 2.56 -7.60
N TRP A 149 -18.37 1.89 -6.50
CA TRP A 149 -18.84 0.52 -6.24
C TRP A 149 -20.17 0.55 -5.53
#